data_ad3317e89c7fb4c5368a6a30fe8cec66
#
_entry.id   ad3317e89c7fb4c5368a6a30fe8cec66
#
_cell.length_a   1.000
_cell.length_b   1.000
_cell.length_c   1.000
_cell.angle_alpha   90.00
_cell.angle_beta   90.00
_cell.angle_gamma   90.00
#
_symmetry.space_group_name_H-M   'P 1'
#
loop_
_entity.id
_entity.type
_entity.pdbx_description
1 polymer ?
#
loop_
_entity_poly.entity_id
_entity_poly.type
_entity_poly.pdbx_seq_one_letter_code
_entity_poly.pdbx_strand_id
1 'polypeptide(L)'
;MKKRMMLIINPMAGRSGYKNGFGEVMNILDSGGYLTTVYFTQGRGDATLFAAQHAAEYDTVACIGGDGTLSEVVSGLMQVPNPPPLGYIPMGTTNDVASTLGLPKNATDAALRIVTGTPTAFDVGSFGDKSFFTYVAAFGAFTAVSYETPQNEKQALGHLAYVLEAMSRLNSIDHYCAHVEYDGGTVDGDFILSLIHISEPTRRSYIS
;
A
#
# COMPACT_ATOMS: atom_id res chain seq x y z
N MET A 1 17.11 25.11 6.84
CA MET A 1 15.74 25.29 6.33
C MET A 1 15.03 23.96 6.53
N LYS A 2 13.79 23.91 7.03
CA LYS A 2 13.04 22.65 7.18
C LYS A 2 12.68 22.10 5.79
N LYS A 3 12.73 20.77 5.63
CA LYS A 3 12.23 20.08 4.43
C LYS A 3 10.70 20.10 4.42
N ARG A 4 10.09 20.19 3.26
CA ARG A 4 8.63 20.14 3.11
C ARG A 4 8.18 18.69 3.03
N MET A 5 7.22 18.31 3.87
CA MET A 5 6.61 16.97 3.85
C MET A 5 5.12 17.06 3.56
N MET A 6 4.67 16.26 2.61
CA MET A 6 3.26 15.97 2.39
C MET A 6 2.87 14.74 3.21
N LEU A 7 1.90 14.86 4.11
CA LEU A 7 1.41 13.75 4.92
C LEU A 7 -0.05 13.44 4.55
N ILE A 8 -0.25 12.31 3.88
CA ILE A 8 -1.57 11.83 3.47
C ILE A 8 -2.11 10.87 4.53
N ILE A 9 -3.29 11.14 5.04
CA ILE A 9 -3.90 10.38 6.14
C ILE A 9 -5.26 9.82 5.70
N ASN A 10 -5.41 8.50 5.84
CA ASN A 10 -6.72 7.87 5.79
C ASN A 10 -7.32 7.80 7.21
N PRO A 11 -8.29 8.67 7.54
CA PRO A 11 -8.85 8.73 8.89
C PRO A 11 -9.65 7.49 9.29
N MET A 12 -10.03 6.66 8.31
CA MET A 12 -10.79 5.43 8.52
C MET A 12 -9.90 4.19 8.66
N ALA A 13 -8.57 4.34 8.55
CA ALA A 13 -7.66 3.22 8.68
C ALA A 13 -7.56 2.72 10.13
N GLY A 14 -7.58 1.39 10.29
CA GLY A 14 -7.42 0.71 11.57
C GLY A 14 -8.60 0.86 12.53
N ARG A 15 -8.54 0.11 13.65
CA ARG A 15 -9.61 0.08 14.68
C ARG A 15 -9.67 1.33 15.55
N SER A 16 -8.53 1.96 15.79
CA SER A 16 -8.41 3.11 16.71
C SER A 16 -8.36 4.45 16.00
N GLY A 17 -8.31 4.44 14.66
CA GLY A 17 -8.10 5.63 13.87
C GLY A 17 -6.71 6.29 14.12
N TYR A 18 -6.36 7.24 13.28
CA TYR A 18 -5.07 7.96 13.34
C TYR A 18 -4.89 8.84 14.60
N LYS A 19 -5.96 9.11 15.36
CA LYS A 19 -5.97 10.08 16.46
C LYS A 19 -5.04 9.71 17.61
N ASN A 20 -4.89 8.40 17.88
CA ASN A 20 -4.01 7.93 18.95
C ASN A 20 -2.54 8.11 18.52
N GLY A 21 -1.80 8.91 19.27
CA GLY A 21 -0.39 9.18 18.99
C GLY A 21 -0.11 10.20 17.87
N PHE A 22 -1.14 10.76 17.22
CA PHE A 22 -0.94 11.70 16.12
C PHE A 22 -0.10 12.94 16.51
N GLY A 23 -0.36 13.51 17.70
CA GLY A 23 0.43 14.63 18.21
C GLY A 23 1.91 14.29 18.39
N GLU A 24 2.21 13.07 18.84
CA GLU A 24 3.57 12.58 19.00
C GLU A 24 4.26 12.36 17.65
N VAL A 25 3.54 11.77 16.68
CA VAL A 25 4.03 11.65 15.30
C VAL A 25 4.38 13.00 14.72
N MET A 26 3.51 14.02 14.87
CA MET A 26 3.77 15.36 14.37
C MET A 26 4.98 16.01 15.05
N ASN A 27 5.16 15.82 16.37
CA ASN A 27 6.34 16.29 17.10
C ASN A 27 7.63 15.64 16.60
N ILE A 28 7.62 14.34 16.31
CA ILE A 28 8.76 13.62 15.74
C ILE A 28 9.14 14.19 14.39
N LEU A 29 8.16 14.36 13.49
CA LEU A 29 8.38 14.90 12.15
C LEU A 29 8.90 16.34 12.21
N ASP A 30 8.33 17.19 13.06
CA ASP A 30 8.77 18.58 13.23
C ASP A 30 10.19 18.66 13.78
N SER A 31 10.49 17.88 14.83
CA SER A 31 11.83 17.79 15.44
C SER A 31 12.86 17.19 14.47
N GLY A 32 12.42 16.31 13.57
CA GLY A 32 13.21 15.75 12.48
C GLY A 32 13.47 16.71 11.32
N GLY A 33 13.02 17.97 11.44
CA GLY A 33 13.31 19.01 10.46
C GLY A 33 12.31 19.08 9.30
N TYR A 34 11.10 18.55 9.45
CA TYR A 34 10.06 18.65 8.45
C TYR A 34 9.03 19.73 8.74
N LEU A 35 8.62 20.46 7.72
CA LEU A 35 7.42 21.28 7.69
C LEU A 35 6.31 20.45 7.01
N THR A 36 5.37 19.97 7.81
CA THR A 36 4.39 18.98 7.36
C THR A 36 3.07 19.64 6.96
N THR A 37 2.62 19.37 5.73
CA THR A 37 1.26 19.67 5.24
C THR A 37 0.43 18.40 5.25
N VAL A 38 -0.74 18.44 5.90
CA VAL A 38 -1.60 17.25 6.07
C VAL A 38 -2.75 17.26 5.10
N TYR A 39 -2.98 16.11 4.45
CA TYR A 39 -4.09 15.84 3.55
C TYR A 39 -4.91 14.66 4.08
N PHE A 40 -6.18 14.89 4.38
CA PHE A 40 -7.09 13.83 4.81
C PHE A 40 -7.90 13.29 3.63
N THR A 41 -7.84 11.97 3.42
CA THR A 41 -8.71 11.33 2.42
C THR A 41 -10.15 11.27 2.92
N GLN A 42 -11.09 11.43 2.01
CA GLN A 42 -12.53 11.31 2.28
C GLN A 42 -13.13 10.08 1.58
N GLY A 43 -12.44 9.55 0.56
CA GLY A 43 -12.88 8.40 -0.21
C GLY A 43 -11.76 7.69 -0.95
N ARG A 44 -12.16 6.64 -1.64
CA ARG A 44 -11.24 5.86 -2.49
C ARG A 44 -10.74 6.72 -3.64
N GLY A 45 -9.42 6.65 -3.90
CA GLY A 45 -8.74 7.38 -4.97
C GLY A 45 -8.21 8.75 -4.56
N ASP A 46 -8.64 9.32 -3.42
CA ASP A 46 -8.17 10.63 -2.97
C ASP A 46 -6.67 10.65 -2.74
N ALA A 47 -6.10 9.59 -2.16
CA ALA A 47 -4.67 9.52 -1.91
C ALA A 47 -3.87 9.49 -3.20
N THR A 48 -4.38 8.82 -4.25
CA THR A 48 -3.79 8.84 -5.59
C THR A 48 -3.82 10.25 -6.17
N LEU A 49 -4.98 10.91 -6.09
CA LEU A 49 -5.16 12.25 -6.62
C LEU A 49 -4.23 13.27 -5.94
N PHE A 50 -4.19 13.26 -4.61
CA PHE A 50 -3.35 14.18 -3.84
C PHE A 50 -1.86 13.97 -4.17
N ALA A 51 -1.39 12.71 -4.20
CA ALA A 51 -0.01 12.41 -4.53
C ALA A 51 0.34 12.84 -5.95
N ALA A 52 -0.50 12.52 -6.95
CA ALA A 52 -0.26 12.90 -8.33
C ALA A 52 -0.22 14.41 -8.56
N GLN A 53 -1.07 15.17 -7.87
CA GLN A 53 -1.20 16.61 -8.07
C GLN A 53 -0.15 17.43 -7.32
N HIS A 54 0.26 16.99 -6.13
CA HIS A 54 1.00 17.84 -5.21
C HIS A 54 2.38 17.31 -4.81
N ALA A 55 2.67 16.00 -4.98
CA ALA A 55 3.91 15.44 -4.47
C ALA A 55 5.18 16.14 -4.98
N ALA A 56 5.18 16.63 -6.23
CA ALA A 56 6.32 17.34 -6.81
C ALA A 56 6.72 18.63 -6.05
N GLU A 57 5.83 19.16 -5.21
CA GLU A 57 6.09 20.37 -4.41
C GLU A 57 6.80 20.07 -3.07
N TYR A 58 7.01 18.80 -2.74
CA TYR A 58 7.51 18.36 -1.45
C TYR A 58 8.83 17.58 -1.56
N ASP A 59 9.66 17.67 -0.53
CA ASP A 59 10.91 16.91 -0.44
C ASP A 59 10.68 15.46 -0.03
N THR A 60 9.52 15.17 0.58
CA THR A 60 9.14 13.85 1.07
C THR A 60 7.61 13.74 1.09
N VAL A 61 7.08 12.59 0.71
CA VAL A 61 5.69 12.20 0.96
C VAL A 61 5.67 11.16 2.07
N ALA A 62 4.70 11.24 2.96
CA ALA A 62 4.42 10.19 3.93
C ALA A 62 2.94 9.85 3.92
N CYS A 63 2.59 8.60 4.26
CA CYS A 63 1.19 8.22 4.42
C CYS A 63 0.94 7.50 5.74
N ILE A 64 -0.21 7.79 6.33
CA ILE A 64 -0.78 7.08 7.49
C ILE A 64 -2.00 6.31 7.01
N GLY A 65 -1.93 4.97 7.02
CA GLY A 65 -3.02 4.14 6.54
C GLY A 65 -2.67 2.66 6.48
N GLY A 66 -3.51 1.86 5.83
CA GLY A 66 -3.22 0.46 5.50
C GLY A 66 -2.63 0.29 4.11
N ASP A 67 -2.48 -0.98 3.68
CA ASP A 67 -1.90 -1.33 2.38
C ASP A 67 -2.64 -0.69 1.20
N GLY A 68 -3.97 -0.55 1.29
CA GLY A 68 -4.77 0.14 0.28
C GLY A 68 -4.43 1.63 0.15
N THR A 69 -4.23 2.33 1.27
CA THR A 69 -3.81 3.74 1.26
C THR A 69 -2.40 3.88 0.68
N LEU A 70 -1.48 2.99 1.08
CA LEU A 70 -0.13 2.94 0.53
C LEU A 70 -0.15 2.73 -0.98
N SER A 71 -0.94 1.77 -1.47
CA SER A 71 -1.08 1.47 -2.90
C SER A 71 -1.63 2.67 -3.70
N GLU A 72 -2.61 3.39 -3.13
CA GLU A 72 -3.11 4.63 -3.75
C GLU A 72 -2.03 5.72 -3.82
N VAL A 73 -1.28 5.95 -2.73
CA VAL A 73 -0.20 6.94 -2.72
C VAL A 73 0.87 6.59 -3.74
N VAL A 74 1.30 5.33 -3.78
CA VAL A 74 2.28 4.85 -4.78
C VAL A 74 1.75 5.06 -6.19
N SER A 75 0.49 4.72 -6.47
CA SER A 75 -0.12 4.93 -7.78
C SER A 75 -0.14 6.41 -8.21
N GLY A 76 -0.29 7.32 -7.25
CA GLY A 76 -0.16 8.76 -7.50
C GLY A 76 1.29 9.19 -7.75
N LEU A 77 2.23 8.70 -6.95
CA LEU A 77 3.66 9.01 -7.09
C LEU A 77 4.23 8.52 -8.42
N MET A 78 3.78 7.36 -8.91
CA MET A 78 4.20 6.83 -10.21
C MET A 78 3.77 7.70 -11.41
N GLN A 79 2.90 8.68 -11.21
CA GLN A 79 2.53 9.66 -12.23
C GLN A 79 3.43 10.93 -12.18
N VAL A 80 4.29 11.03 -11.17
CA VAL A 80 5.22 12.17 -11.00
C VAL A 80 6.56 11.80 -11.63
N PRO A 81 7.14 12.63 -12.51
CA PRO A 81 8.38 12.28 -13.23
C PRO A 81 9.57 11.95 -12.32
N ASN A 82 9.70 12.67 -11.20
CA ASN A 82 10.75 12.44 -10.19
C ASN A 82 10.07 12.43 -8.81
N PRO A 83 9.46 11.31 -8.43
CA PRO A 83 8.71 11.26 -7.18
C PRO A 83 9.63 11.41 -5.97
N PRO A 84 9.23 12.18 -4.96
CA PRO A 84 9.96 12.26 -3.70
C PRO A 84 9.93 10.92 -2.95
N PRO A 85 10.87 10.68 -2.03
CA PRO A 85 10.83 9.51 -1.16
C PRO A 85 9.52 9.39 -0.40
N LEU A 86 9.05 8.14 -0.24
CA LEU A 86 7.82 7.82 0.47
C LEU A 86 8.11 7.23 1.85
N GLY A 87 7.54 7.84 2.90
CA GLY A 87 7.45 7.29 4.23
C GLY A 87 6.12 6.58 4.47
N TYR A 88 6.13 5.48 5.22
CA TYR A 88 4.91 4.73 5.53
C TYR A 88 4.74 4.52 7.03
N ILE A 89 3.61 4.95 7.56
CA ILE A 89 3.16 4.72 8.93
C ILE A 89 1.97 3.77 8.88
N PRO A 90 2.18 2.47 9.15
CA PRO A 90 1.17 1.44 8.98
C PRO A 90 0.10 1.54 10.06
N MET A 91 -1.15 1.76 9.67
CA MET A 91 -2.32 1.80 10.57
C MET A 91 -3.50 0.96 10.06
N GLY A 92 -3.28 0.10 9.09
CA GLY A 92 -4.27 -0.85 8.62
C GLY A 92 -4.40 -2.08 9.52
N THR A 93 -5.24 -3.03 9.09
CA THR A 93 -5.46 -4.28 9.83
C THR A 93 -4.33 -5.27 9.62
N THR A 94 -3.83 -5.41 8.40
CA THR A 94 -2.84 -6.42 8.00
C THR A 94 -1.45 -5.80 7.87
N ASN A 95 -1.32 -4.74 7.05
CA ASN A 95 -0.08 -4.03 6.77
C ASN A 95 1.03 -4.98 6.26
N ASP A 96 0.71 -5.72 5.19
CA ASP A 96 1.58 -6.73 4.62
C ASP A 96 2.90 -6.14 4.10
N VAL A 97 2.84 -5.00 3.42
CA VAL A 97 4.03 -4.28 2.95
C VAL A 97 4.93 -3.88 4.12
N ALA A 98 4.35 -3.35 5.21
CA ALA A 98 5.14 -2.97 6.37
C ALA A 98 5.82 -4.18 7.02
N SER A 99 5.12 -5.32 7.08
CA SER A 99 5.65 -6.57 7.62
C SER A 99 6.80 -7.11 6.76
N THR A 100 6.66 -7.08 5.44
CA THR A 100 7.68 -7.50 4.48
C THR A 100 8.95 -6.63 4.56
N LEU A 101 8.77 -5.32 4.69
CA LEU A 101 9.87 -4.36 4.80
C LEU A 101 10.46 -4.24 6.22
N GLY A 102 9.95 -4.98 7.18
CA GLY A 102 10.38 -4.88 8.58
C GLY A 102 10.15 -3.50 9.19
N LEU A 103 9.10 -2.79 8.75
CA LEU A 103 8.76 -1.48 9.29
C LEU A 103 8.11 -1.60 10.67
N PRO A 104 8.36 -0.63 11.57
CA PRO A 104 7.71 -0.61 12.87
C PRO A 104 6.18 -0.56 12.75
N LYS A 105 5.50 -1.34 13.59
CA LYS A 105 4.03 -1.35 13.67
C LYS A 105 3.46 -0.20 14.50
N ASN A 106 4.29 0.40 15.36
CA ASN A 106 3.94 1.54 16.18
C ASN A 106 4.13 2.82 15.36
N ALA A 107 3.17 3.73 15.41
CA ALA A 107 3.15 4.94 14.59
C ALA A 107 4.32 5.88 14.92
N THR A 108 4.69 6.00 16.19
CA THR A 108 5.82 6.85 16.64
C THR A 108 7.16 6.30 16.18
N ASP A 109 7.35 4.98 16.30
CA ASP A 109 8.57 4.33 15.82
C ASP A 109 8.68 4.38 14.28
N ALA A 110 7.54 4.25 13.57
CA ALA A 110 7.51 4.42 12.12
C ALA A 110 7.84 5.87 11.70
N ALA A 111 7.31 6.87 12.41
CA ALA A 111 7.66 8.27 12.20
C ALA A 111 9.16 8.53 12.47
N LEU A 112 9.70 7.96 13.54
CA LEU A 112 11.13 8.05 13.83
C LEU A 112 11.96 7.40 12.71
N ARG A 113 11.53 6.27 12.17
CA ARG A 113 12.19 5.61 11.03
C ARG A 113 12.19 6.50 9.79
N ILE A 114 11.13 7.25 9.52
CA ILE A 114 11.07 8.21 8.40
C ILE A 114 12.10 9.32 8.58
N VAL A 115 12.24 9.84 9.79
CA VAL A 115 13.15 10.94 10.10
C VAL A 115 14.61 10.51 10.06
N THR A 116 14.93 9.32 10.58
CA THR A 116 16.32 8.87 10.78
C THR A 116 16.81 7.89 9.70
N GLY A 117 15.88 7.31 8.93
CA GLY A 117 16.18 6.30 7.93
C GLY A 117 16.75 6.88 6.64
N THR A 118 17.31 5.99 5.83
CA THR A 118 17.73 6.28 4.46
C THR A 118 16.72 5.67 3.50
N PRO A 119 16.22 6.42 2.51
CA PRO A 119 15.35 5.87 1.47
C PRO A 119 16.04 4.72 0.73
N THR A 120 15.31 3.67 0.45
CA THR A 120 15.76 2.51 -0.35
C THR A 120 14.82 2.34 -1.54
N ALA A 121 15.35 1.86 -2.65
CA ALA A 121 14.52 1.53 -3.80
C ALA A 121 13.59 0.36 -3.45
N PHE A 122 12.38 0.43 -3.96
CA PHE A 122 11.35 -0.58 -3.79
C PHE A 122 10.68 -0.84 -5.14
N ASP A 123 10.53 -2.11 -5.50
CA ASP A 123 9.91 -2.49 -6.75
C ASP A 123 8.40 -2.30 -6.70
N VAL A 124 7.85 -1.79 -7.78
CA VAL A 124 6.41 -1.54 -7.95
C VAL A 124 5.95 -2.26 -9.20
N GLY A 125 4.92 -3.10 -9.07
CA GLY A 125 4.31 -3.76 -10.20
C GLY A 125 3.32 -2.84 -10.92
N SER A 126 3.34 -2.84 -12.26
CA SER A 126 2.35 -2.17 -13.09
C SER A 126 1.25 -3.15 -13.51
N PHE A 127 0.01 -2.72 -13.41
CA PHE A 127 -1.16 -3.46 -13.90
C PHE A 127 -1.93 -2.56 -14.87
N GLY A 128 -1.66 -2.74 -16.15
CA GLY A 128 -2.10 -1.81 -17.20
C GLY A 128 -1.40 -0.44 -17.09
N ASP A 129 -1.99 0.59 -17.70
CA ASP A 129 -1.31 1.87 -17.90
C ASP A 129 -1.28 2.80 -16.68
N LYS A 130 -2.19 2.60 -15.71
CA LYS A 130 -2.39 3.56 -14.60
C LYS A 130 -2.58 2.93 -13.23
N SER A 131 -2.55 1.62 -13.13
CA SER A 131 -2.71 0.90 -11.86
C SER A 131 -1.39 0.30 -11.43
N PHE A 132 -1.04 0.48 -10.17
CA PHE A 132 0.20 -0.02 -9.60
C PHE A 132 -0.11 -0.81 -8.33
N PHE A 133 0.69 -1.82 -8.07
CA PHE A 133 0.60 -2.60 -6.84
C PHE A 133 1.96 -2.74 -6.17
N THR A 134 1.95 -2.76 -4.85
CA THR A 134 3.16 -2.76 -4.01
C THR A 134 3.42 -4.10 -3.31
N TYR A 135 2.49 -5.05 -3.42
CA TYR A 135 2.60 -6.33 -2.74
C TYR A 135 2.17 -7.49 -3.63
N VAL A 136 0.90 -7.53 -4.03
CA VAL A 136 0.35 -8.63 -4.83
C VAL A 136 -0.68 -8.11 -5.82
N ALA A 137 -0.66 -8.66 -7.03
CA ALA A 137 -1.76 -8.61 -7.98
C ALA A 137 -2.28 -10.03 -8.17
N ALA A 138 -3.58 -10.21 -8.03
CA ALA A 138 -4.22 -11.51 -8.16
C ALA A 138 -5.57 -11.40 -8.86
N PHE A 139 -5.93 -12.42 -9.64
CA PHE A 139 -7.29 -12.61 -10.16
C PHE A 139 -7.68 -14.09 -10.09
N GLY A 140 -8.97 -14.37 -10.10
CA GLY A 140 -9.51 -15.73 -10.10
C GLY A 140 -10.06 -16.16 -8.74
N ALA A 141 -9.94 -17.46 -8.45
CA ALA A 141 -10.51 -18.04 -7.24
C ALA A 141 -10.08 -17.31 -5.97
N PHE A 142 -11.03 -17.10 -5.04
CA PHE A 142 -10.85 -16.44 -3.74
C PHE A 142 -10.58 -14.93 -3.79
N THR A 143 -10.35 -14.31 -4.95
CA THR A 143 -10.10 -12.86 -5.01
C THR A 143 -11.36 -12.05 -4.72
N ALA A 144 -12.54 -12.53 -5.16
CA ALA A 144 -13.84 -11.88 -4.87
C ALA A 144 -14.12 -11.78 -3.36
N VAL A 145 -13.71 -12.77 -2.58
CA VAL A 145 -13.89 -12.77 -1.10
C VAL A 145 -13.17 -11.58 -0.46
N SER A 146 -12.04 -11.17 -1.00
CA SER A 146 -11.27 -10.02 -0.48
C SER A 146 -11.93 -8.67 -0.77
N TYR A 147 -12.72 -8.56 -1.84
CA TYR A 147 -13.33 -7.29 -2.27
C TYR A 147 -14.77 -7.12 -1.80
N GLU A 148 -15.55 -8.21 -1.72
CA GLU A 148 -16.99 -8.17 -1.44
C GLU A 148 -17.33 -8.19 0.06
N THR A 149 -16.40 -8.63 0.93
CA THR A 149 -16.67 -8.66 2.36
C THR A 149 -16.63 -7.24 2.96
N PRO A 150 -17.73 -6.72 3.52
CA PRO A 150 -17.77 -5.40 4.15
C PRO A 150 -16.75 -5.27 5.28
N GLN A 151 -16.12 -4.11 5.41
CA GLN A 151 -15.11 -3.87 6.46
C GLN A 151 -15.62 -4.13 7.88
N ASN A 152 -16.93 -3.91 8.12
CA ASN A 152 -17.55 -4.15 9.42
C ASN A 152 -17.62 -5.64 9.78
N GLU A 153 -17.82 -6.52 8.80
CA GLU A 153 -17.88 -7.97 9.01
C GLU A 153 -16.49 -8.59 9.17
N LYS A 154 -15.48 -8.06 8.47
CA LYS A 154 -14.07 -8.44 8.68
C LYS A 154 -13.60 -8.20 10.11
N GLN A 155 -14.18 -7.21 10.79
CA GLN A 155 -13.83 -6.87 12.16
C GLN A 155 -14.58 -7.70 13.22
N ALA A 156 -15.81 -8.16 12.92
CA ALA A 156 -16.68 -8.81 13.90
C ALA A 156 -16.46 -10.33 14.00
N LEU A 157 -16.18 -11.01 12.90
CA LEU A 157 -16.13 -12.48 12.83
C LEU A 157 -14.73 -13.06 12.65
N GLY A 158 -13.72 -12.23 12.40
CA GLY A 158 -12.32 -12.64 12.34
C GLY A 158 -12.00 -13.61 11.19
N HIS A 159 -10.86 -14.28 11.32
CA HIS A 159 -10.31 -15.18 10.32
C HIS A 159 -11.22 -16.39 9.96
N LEU A 160 -12.05 -16.81 10.91
CA LEU A 160 -12.92 -17.98 10.74
C LEU A 160 -14.06 -17.73 9.71
N ALA A 161 -14.66 -16.54 9.72
CA ALA A 161 -15.70 -16.20 8.74
C ALA A 161 -15.13 -16.13 7.31
N TYR A 162 -13.93 -15.63 7.18
CA TYR A 162 -13.22 -15.59 5.90
C TYR A 162 -12.97 -17.00 5.35
N VAL A 163 -12.57 -17.93 6.22
CA VAL A 163 -12.36 -19.34 5.85
C VAL A 163 -13.68 -20.01 5.47
N LEU A 164 -14.75 -19.79 6.25
CA LEU A 164 -16.06 -20.37 5.96
C LEU A 164 -16.69 -19.85 4.66
N GLU A 165 -16.55 -18.56 4.39
CA GLU A 165 -17.01 -17.97 3.13
C GLU A 165 -16.19 -18.49 1.95
N ALA A 166 -14.88 -18.60 2.08
CA ALA A 166 -14.02 -19.23 1.07
C ALA A 166 -14.41 -20.68 0.81
N MET A 167 -14.72 -21.45 1.85
CA MET A 167 -15.17 -22.84 1.73
C MET A 167 -16.56 -22.95 1.06
N SER A 168 -17.48 -22.04 1.30
CA SER A 168 -18.80 -22.05 0.67
C SER A 168 -18.74 -21.79 -0.84
N ARG A 169 -17.71 -21.09 -1.31
CA ARG A 169 -17.48 -20.77 -2.74
C ARG A 169 -16.66 -21.83 -3.50
N LEU A 170 -16.16 -22.87 -2.80
CA LEU A 170 -15.42 -23.97 -3.45
C LEU A 170 -16.22 -24.71 -4.53
N ASN A 171 -17.56 -24.68 -4.47
CA ASN A 171 -18.43 -25.32 -5.45
C ASN A 171 -18.64 -24.51 -6.75
N SER A 172 -18.13 -23.28 -6.83
CA SER A 172 -18.26 -22.39 -8.00
C SER A 172 -16.92 -21.71 -8.31
N ILE A 173 -15.91 -22.53 -8.61
CA ILE A 173 -14.62 -22.00 -9.06
C ILE A 173 -14.70 -21.77 -10.57
N ASP A 174 -14.69 -20.51 -10.99
CA ASP A 174 -14.61 -20.14 -12.38
C ASP A 174 -13.23 -20.46 -12.95
N HIS A 175 -13.20 -20.97 -14.17
CA HIS A 175 -11.99 -21.20 -14.95
C HIS A 175 -11.79 -20.02 -15.90
N TYR A 176 -10.55 -19.55 -15.99
CA TYR A 176 -10.15 -18.44 -16.85
C TYR A 176 -9.22 -18.98 -17.92
N CYS A 177 -9.68 -19.04 -19.17
CA CYS A 177 -8.82 -19.35 -20.30
C CYS A 177 -7.89 -18.16 -20.55
N ALA A 178 -6.60 -18.33 -20.36
CA ALA A 178 -5.62 -17.26 -20.50
C ALA A 178 -4.37 -17.70 -21.25
N HIS A 179 -3.81 -16.76 -22.01
CA HIS A 179 -2.49 -16.84 -22.60
C HIS A 179 -1.54 -15.99 -21.77
N VAL A 180 -0.50 -16.59 -21.22
CA VAL A 180 0.47 -15.93 -20.35
C VAL A 180 1.82 -15.92 -21.03
N GLU A 181 2.34 -14.74 -21.30
CA GLU A 181 3.71 -14.52 -21.77
C GLU A 181 4.61 -14.08 -20.62
N TYR A 182 5.79 -14.61 -20.55
CA TYR A 182 6.82 -14.26 -19.56
C TYR A 182 8.21 -14.40 -20.15
N ASP A 183 9.25 -13.92 -19.48
CA ASP A 183 10.64 -13.90 -20.00
C ASP A 183 11.18 -15.28 -20.44
N GLY A 184 10.65 -16.37 -19.92
CA GLY A 184 11.05 -17.73 -20.25
C GLY A 184 10.20 -18.43 -21.31
N GLY A 185 9.12 -17.83 -21.79
CA GLY A 185 8.21 -18.43 -22.78
C GLY A 185 6.74 -18.04 -22.64
N THR A 186 5.89 -18.93 -23.14
CA THR A 186 4.42 -18.76 -23.13
C THR A 186 3.75 -19.98 -22.55
N VAL A 187 2.63 -19.77 -21.87
CA VAL A 187 1.75 -20.85 -21.36
C VAL A 187 0.30 -20.52 -21.72
N ASP A 188 -0.36 -21.47 -22.38
CA ASP A 188 -1.80 -21.44 -22.66
C ASP A 188 -2.51 -22.44 -21.75
N GLY A 189 -3.64 -22.07 -21.17
CA GLY A 189 -4.41 -22.99 -20.35
C GLY A 189 -5.58 -22.38 -19.63
N ASP A 190 -6.30 -23.25 -18.92
CA ASP A 190 -7.37 -22.87 -18.03
C ASP A 190 -6.81 -22.71 -16.61
N PHE A 191 -6.90 -21.49 -16.10
CA PHE A 191 -6.40 -21.11 -14.78
C PHE A 191 -7.56 -20.82 -13.83
N ILE A 192 -7.41 -21.23 -12.59
CA ILE A 192 -8.38 -20.92 -11.52
C ILE A 192 -7.92 -19.75 -10.65
N LEU A 193 -6.62 -19.45 -10.62
CA LEU A 193 -6.02 -18.38 -9.88
C LEU A 193 -4.73 -17.93 -10.55
N SER A 194 -4.53 -16.63 -10.66
CA SER A 194 -3.24 -16.01 -10.96
C SER A 194 -2.84 -15.12 -9.79
N LEU A 195 -1.58 -15.20 -9.40
CA LEU A 195 -1.01 -14.39 -8.32
C LEU A 195 0.41 -13.99 -8.68
N ILE A 196 0.64 -12.68 -8.70
CA ILE A 196 1.96 -12.07 -8.90
C ILE A 196 2.32 -11.35 -7.61
N HIS A 197 3.41 -11.74 -6.99
CA HIS A 197 3.91 -11.14 -5.76
C HIS A 197 5.18 -10.32 -6.05
N ILE A 198 5.25 -9.12 -5.50
CA ILE A 198 6.48 -8.33 -5.50
C ILE A 198 7.40 -8.94 -4.44
N SER A 199 8.48 -9.56 -4.88
CA SER A 199 9.58 -9.98 -4.00
C SER A 199 10.49 -8.78 -3.74
N GLU A 200 11.19 -8.81 -2.59
CA GLU A 200 12.22 -7.81 -2.30
C GLU A 200 13.16 -7.64 -3.50
N PRO A 201 13.66 -6.40 -3.76
CA PRO A 201 14.56 -6.16 -4.86
C PRO A 201 15.75 -7.11 -4.73
N THR A 202 15.82 -8.08 -5.62
CA THR A 202 17.04 -8.88 -5.77
C THR A 202 18.14 -7.88 -6.10
N ARG A 203 19.27 -7.91 -5.41
CA ARG A 203 20.42 -6.99 -5.47
C ARG A 203 20.97 -6.67 -6.88
N ARG A 204 20.16 -6.72 -7.93
CA ARG A 204 20.55 -6.61 -9.35
C ARG A 204 19.84 -5.52 -10.16
N SER A 205 19.06 -4.63 -9.61
CA SER A 205 18.64 -3.45 -10.36
C SER A 205 19.33 -2.21 -9.81
N TYR A 206 20.51 -1.93 -10.38
CA TYR A 206 21.04 -0.58 -10.37
C TYR A 206 20.13 0.25 -11.28
N ILE A 207 19.34 1.14 -10.71
CA ILE A 207 18.82 2.27 -11.43
C ILE A 207 19.83 3.39 -11.23
N SER A 208 20.58 3.62 -12.30
CA SER A 208 21.43 4.80 -12.46
C SER A 208 20.57 6.01 -12.72
#